data_017f4b3bfda3fab3566e14814c9546b4
#
_entry.id   017f4b3bfda3fab3566e14814c9546b4
#
_cell.length_a   1.000
_cell.length_b   1.000
_cell.length_c   1.000
_cell.angle_alpha   90.00
_cell.angle_beta   90.00
_cell.angle_gamma   90.00
#
_symmetry.space_group_name_H-M   'P 1'
#
loop_
_entity.id
_entity.type
_entity.pdbx_description
1 polymer ?
#
loop_
_entity_poly.entity_id
_entity_poly.type
_entity_poly.pdbx_seq_one_letter_code
_entity_poly.pdbx_strand_id
1 'polypeptide(L)'
;KGKGNEPAPDEHLVLSPTSLLESPLLAVETTAKAPGLVICGQDICLDILGRHLEHHPAGVRAYRQNLGSFAGLLALYQDRADLAAIHLWDSDSNSYNIPYVRRLLPGIPAVVIHLACRMQGFYVAHGNPKNIKQWEDLLQPGIRFVNREAGSGTRVLIDEQFRVSGINRQMVKGYENLEFSSLAVASAVSRGIVDVGVGNEKASMQVRDIDFIPLRKERYELVIKKEDINRAPFQAVLEILKSLAFKTELQGLGDYDLSETGTIVAEI
;
A
#
# COMPACT_ATOMS: atom_id res chain seq x y z
N LYS A 1 15.19 40.39 65.47
CA LYS A 1 15.56 41.08 64.22
C LYS A 1 15.74 39.99 63.13
N GLY A 2 14.67 39.59 62.49
CA GLY A 2 14.68 38.69 61.39
C GLY A 2 14.10 39.44 60.17
N LYS A 3 14.87 39.51 59.12
CA LYS A 3 14.39 39.99 57.82
C LYS A 3 13.82 38.82 57.09
N GLY A 4 12.51 38.90 56.72
CA GLY A 4 11.86 37.95 55.82
C GLY A 4 12.36 38.18 54.44
N ASN A 5 12.59 37.05 53.72
CA ASN A 5 12.77 36.99 52.27
C ASN A 5 11.39 36.75 51.64
N GLU A 6 10.91 37.70 50.87
CA GLU A 6 9.81 37.50 49.96
C GLU A 6 10.29 36.73 48.70
N PRO A 7 9.53 35.80 48.19
CA PRO A 7 9.85 35.15 46.92
C PRO A 7 9.52 36.09 45.73
N ALA A 8 10.39 36.10 44.73
CA ALA A 8 10.22 36.81 43.47
C ALA A 8 9.01 36.28 42.66
N PRO A 9 8.33 37.13 41.88
CA PRO A 9 7.19 36.70 41.08
C PRO A 9 7.58 35.81 39.91
N ASP A 10 6.77 34.77 39.67
CA ASP A 10 6.86 33.86 38.54
C ASP A 10 6.87 34.62 37.20
N GLU A 11 7.93 34.47 36.45
CA GLU A 11 7.97 34.86 35.04
C GLU A 11 7.04 33.92 34.24
N HIS A 12 5.86 34.42 33.93
CA HIS A 12 5.01 33.82 32.91
C HIS A 12 5.75 33.85 31.58
N LEU A 13 6.20 32.67 31.10
CA LEU A 13 6.68 32.48 29.74
C LEU A 13 5.52 32.77 28.78
N VAL A 14 5.47 33.99 28.26
CA VAL A 14 4.60 34.35 27.14
C VAL A 14 5.25 33.81 25.87
N LEU A 15 4.83 32.62 25.42
CA LEU A 15 5.21 32.11 24.12
C LEU A 15 4.66 33.00 23.03
N SER A 16 5.54 33.64 22.26
CA SER A 16 5.15 34.47 21.13
C SER A 16 4.43 33.62 20.04
N PRO A 17 3.41 34.19 19.36
CA PRO A 17 2.64 33.45 18.34
C PRO A 17 3.44 32.95 17.13
N THR A 18 4.69 33.36 16.98
CA THR A 18 5.56 33.00 15.85
C THR A 18 6.18 31.60 15.98
N SER A 19 6.17 30.96 17.16
CA SER A 19 6.80 29.66 17.36
C SER A 19 5.90 28.45 16.97
N LEU A 20 4.65 28.71 16.62
CA LEU A 20 3.70 27.66 16.21
C LEU A 20 3.68 27.36 14.71
N LEU A 21 4.48 28.06 13.89
CA LEU A 21 4.52 27.88 12.44
C LEU A 21 5.70 27.05 11.93
N GLU A 22 6.59 26.63 12.81
CA GLU A 22 7.65 25.67 12.45
C GLU A 22 7.24 24.25 12.83
N SER A 23 6.18 23.78 12.23
CA SER A 23 5.88 22.35 12.24
C SER A 23 6.87 21.62 11.33
N PRO A 24 7.58 20.57 11.79
CA PRO A 24 8.52 19.80 10.96
C PRO A 24 7.89 19.09 9.76
N LEU A 25 6.55 19.17 9.65
CA LEU A 25 5.76 18.59 8.57
C LEU A 25 5.78 19.39 7.25
N LEU A 26 6.37 20.59 7.22
CA LEU A 26 6.40 21.46 6.03
C LEU A 26 7.80 21.73 5.45
N ALA A 27 8.86 21.17 6.01
CA ALA A 27 10.15 21.14 5.33
C ALA A 27 10.08 20.10 4.20
N VAL A 28 9.46 20.46 3.09
CA VAL A 28 9.68 19.79 1.81
C VAL A 28 11.10 20.14 1.40
N GLU A 29 12.07 19.35 1.88
CA GLU A 29 13.36 19.33 1.23
C GLU A 29 13.11 18.86 -0.20
N THR A 30 13.17 19.76 -1.16
CA THR A 30 13.30 19.46 -2.58
C THR A 30 14.69 18.84 -2.79
N THR A 31 14.87 17.60 -2.33
CA THR A 31 16.03 16.82 -2.73
C THR A 31 15.90 16.62 -4.24
N ALA A 32 16.90 17.08 -4.99
CA ALA A 32 16.99 16.89 -6.42
C ALA A 32 16.71 15.41 -6.71
N LYS A 33 15.71 15.13 -7.57
CA LYS A 33 15.28 13.76 -7.90
C LYS A 33 16.50 13.00 -8.43
N ALA A 34 16.82 11.86 -7.83
CA ALA A 34 17.91 11.02 -8.29
C ALA A 34 17.71 10.65 -9.78
N PRO A 35 18.78 10.52 -10.58
CA PRO A 35 18.63 10.16 -11.99
C PRO A 35 18.11 8.72 -12.11
N GLY A 36 16.83 8.56 -12.37
CA GLY A 36 16.13 7.26 -12.47
C GLY A 36 14.64 7.39 -12.17
N LEU A 37 13.93 6.25 -12.15
CA LEU A 37 12.51 6.20 -11.81
C LEU A 37 12.32 5.80 -10.34
N VAL A 38 11.57 6.60 -9.60
CA VAL A 38 11.11 6.26 -8.25
C VAL A 38 9.77 5.52 -8.35
N ILE A 39 9.76 4.25 -7.93
CA ILE A 39 8.60 3.35 -8.01
C ILE A 39 8.09 3.04 -6.60
N CYS A 40 6.88 3.49 -6.29
CA CYS A 40 6.20 3.20 -5.02
C CYS A 40 5.37 1.91 -5.11
N GLY A 41 5.41 1.09 -4.06
CA GLY A 41 4.63 -0.14 -3.94
C GLY A 41 5.33 -1.21 -3.13
N GLN A 42 4.63 -2.30 -2.78
CA GLN A 42 5.11 -3.31 -1.83
C GLN A 42 5.15 -4.74 -2.41
N ASP A 43 5.07 -4.91 -3.71
CA ASP A 43 5.06 -6.23 -4.33
C ASP A 43 6.40 -6.55 -5.01
N ILE A 44 6.81 -7.82 -4.97
CA ILE A 44 8.06 -8.31 -5.58
C ILE A 44 8.08 -8.14 -7.11
N CYS A 45 6.92 -8.11 -7.77
CA CYS A 45 6.86 -7.86 -9.21
C CYS A 45 7.48 -6.52 -9.62
N LEU A 46 7.50 -5.55 -8.69
CA LEU A 46 8.14 -4.26 -8.91
C LEU A 46 9.66 -4.32 -8.81
N ASP A 47 10.22 -5.25 -8.03
CA ASP A 47 11.67 -5.49 -7.99
C ASP A 47 12.12 -6.15 -9.30
N ILE A 48 11.30 -7.06 -9.83
CA ILE A 48 11.51 -7.65 -11.15
C ILE A 48 11.44 -6.58 -12.23
N LEU A 49 10.43 -5.72 -12.20
CA LEU A 49 10.33 -4.58 -13.14
C LEU A 49 11.57 -3.68 -13.07
N GLY A 50 12.04 -3.37 -11.85
CA GLY A 50 13.25 -2.57 -11.65
C GLY A 50 14.48 -3.21 -12.29
N ARG A 51 14.68 -4.50 -12.11
CA ARG A 51 15.80 -5.24 -12.73
C ARG A 51 15.69 -5.26 -14.27
N HIS A 52 14.49 -5.46 -14.82
CA HIS A 52 14.29 -5.38 -16.26
C HIS A 52 14.61 -3.98 -16.81
N LEU A 53 14.25 -2.91 -16.08
CA LEU A 53 14.56 -1.52 -16.44
C LEU A 53 16.08 -1.27 -16.51
N GLU A 54 16.84 -1.79 -15.54
CA GLU A 54 18.29 -1.66 -15.52
C GLU A 54 18.98 -2.37 -16.70
N HIS A 55 18.40 -3.50 -17.16
CA HIS A 55 18.92 -4.27 -18.31
C HIS A 55 18.31 -3.84 -19.66
N HIS A 56 17.33 -2.94 -19.64
CA HIS A 56 16.71 -2.41 -20.85
C HIS A 56 17.72 -1.50 -21.61
N PRO A 57 17.68 -1.42 -22.95
CA PRO A 57 18.58 -0.55 -23.73
C PRO A 57 18.56 0.91 -23.29
N ALA A 58 17.45 1.38 -22.70
CA ALA A 58 17.35 2.72 -22.12
C ALA A 58 18.15 2.89 -20.81
N GLY A 59 18.62 1.80 -20.18
CA GLY A 59 19.49 1.81 -18.99
C GLY A 59 18.90 2.57 -17.81
N VAL A 60 17.60 2.37 -17.50
CA VAL A 60 16.87 3.15 -16.50
C VAL A 60 17.09 2.56 -15.11
N ARG A 61 17.67 3.31 -14.19
CA ARG A 61 17.73 2.93 -12.78
C ARG A 61 16.33 3.03 -12.14
N ALA A 62 15.96 2.04 -11.34
CA ALA A 62 14.72 2.02 -10.57
C ALA A 62 15.05 2.13 -9.07
N TYR A 63 14.44 3.11 -8.42
CA TYR A 63 14.52 3.30 -6.97
C TYR A 63 13.19 2.89 -6.36
N ARG A 64 13.21 1.87 -5.51
CA ARG A 64 12.01 1.33 -4.87
C ARG A 64 11.71 2.07 -3.57
N GLN A 65 10.45 2.45 -3.39
CA GLN A 65 9.90 2.93 -2.12
C GLN A 65 8.76 2.03 -1.68
N ASN A 66 8.92 1.40 -0.51
CA ASN A 66 7.90 0.53 0.09
C ASN A 66 6.75 1.33 0.70
N LEU A 67 5.98 2.01 -0.13
CA LEU A 67 4.80 2.78 0.28
C LEU A 67 3.52 2.00 -0.02
N GLY A 68 2.53 2.10 0.86
CA GLY A 68 1.18 1.63 0.58
C GLY A 68 0.52 2.45 -0.54
N SER A 69 -0.57 1.92 -1.11
CA SER A 69 -1.21 2.49 -2.30
C SER A 69 -1.59 3.97 -2.18
N PHE A 70 -2.11 4.38 -1.03
CA PHE A 70 -2.51 5.77 -0.76
C PHE A 70 -1.29 6.71 -0.69
N ALA A 71 -0.29 6.30 0.08
CA ALA A 71 0.96 7.05 0.21
C ALA A 71 1.72 7.13 -1.12
N GLY A 72 1.64 6.07 -1.94
CA GLY A 72 2.21 6.05 -3.30
C GLY A 72 1.56 7.07 -4.22
N LEU A 73 0.21 7.16 -4.24
CA LEU A 73 -0.50 8.20 -5.00
C LEU A 73 -0.17 9.61 -4.50
N LEU A 74 -0.08 9.80 -3.19
CA LEU A 74 0.31 11.08 -2.61
C LEU A 74 1.75 11.45 -2.99
N ALA A 75 2.68 10.49 -2.99
CA ALA A 75 4.04 10.72 -3.44
C ALA A 75 4.10 11.10 -4.93
N LEU A 76 3.25 10.48 -5.77
CA LEU A 76 3.10 10.82 -7.18
C LEU A 76 2.54 12.24 -7.34
N TYR A 77 1.52 12.61 -6.57
CA TYR A 77 0.94 13.95 -6.54
C TYR A 77 1.98 15.03 -6.18
N GLN A 78 2.87 14.72 -5.25
CA GLN A 78 3.90 15.62 -4.72
C GLN A 78 5.22 15.59 -5.50
N ASP A 79 5.30 14.98 -6.68
CA ASP A 79 6.53 14.82 -7.48
C ASP A 79 7.67 14.06 -6.79
N ARG A 80 7.36 13.29 -5.74
CA ARG A 80 8.32 12.45 -5.01
C ARG A 80 8.43 11.03 -5.56
N ALA A 81 7.50 10.63 -6.42
CA ALA A 81 7.50 9.36 -7.14
C ALA A 81 7.22 9.58 -8.63
N ASP A 82 7.66 8.65 -9.46
CA ASP A 82 7.39 8.61 -10.90
C ASP A 82 6.26 7.63 -11.24
N LEU A 83 6.19 6.53 -10.48
CA LEU A 83 5.16 5.51 -10.60
C LEU A 83 4.63 5.13 -9.23
N ALA A 84 3.31 4.95 -9.13
CA ALA A 84 2.67 4.38 -7.95
C ALA A 84 1.94 3.09 -8.34
N ALA A 85 2.31 1.97 -7.69
CA ALA A 85 1.61 0.71 -7.80
C ALA A 85 0.52 0.62 -6.74
N ILE A 86 -0.72 0.45 -7.17
CA ILE A 86 -1.90 0.57 -6.31
C ILE A 86 -2.90 -0.58 -6.50
N HIS A 87 -3.68 -0.84 -5.45
CA HIS A 87 -4.78 -1.79 -5.43
C HIS A 87 -5.89 -1.34 -4.46
N LEU A 88 -6.49 -0.20 -4.74
CA LEU A 88 -7.49 0.45 -3.89
C LEU A 88 -8.90 0.09 -4.36
N TRP A 89 -9.59 -0.72 -3.58
CA TRP A 89 -10.97 -1.09 -3.88
C TRP A 89 -11.95 -0.01 -3.41
N ASP A 90 -12.81 0.45 -4.29
CA ASP A 90 -13.92 1.37 -4.03
C ASP A 90 -15.22 0.58 -4.01
N SER A 91 -15.84 0.47 -2.86
CA SER A 91 -17.04 -0.35 -2.68
C SER A 91 -18.29 0.29 -3.29
N ASP A 92 -18.33 1.63 -3.44
CA ASP A 92 -19.48 2.34 -4.02
C ASP A 92 -19.61 2.04 -5.52
N SER A 93 -18.50 2.01 -6.24
CA SER A 93 -18.48 1.65 -7.67
C SER A 93 -18.17 0.18 -7.92
N ASN A 94 -17.86 -0.59 -6.87
CA ASN A 94 -17.33 -1.96 -6.93
C ASN A 94 -16.17 -2.11 -7.93
N SER A 95 -15.29 -1.11 -7.98
CA SER A 95 -14.16 -1.07 -8.90
C SER A 95 -12.83 -0.79 -8.17
N TYR A 96 -11.72 -1.01 -8.87
CA TYR A 96 -10.39 -0.75 -8.34
C TYR A 96 -9.82 0.56 -8.90
N ASN A 97 -9.03 1.22 -8.08
CA ASN A 97 -8.04 2.25 -8.40
C ASN A 97 -8.57 3.56 -9.02
N ILE A 98 -9.34 3.51 -10.11
CA ILE A 98 -9.77 4.71 -10.85
C ILE A 98 -10.46 5.76 -9.98
N PRO A 99 -11.42 5.41 -9.09
CA PRO A 99 -12.06 6.39 -8.20
C PRO A 99 -11.06 7.11 -7.29
N TYR A 100 -10.06 6.39 -6.80
CA TYR A 100 -9.01 6.95 -5.94
C TYR A 100 -8.04 7.83 -6.72
N VAL A 101 -7.61 7.41 -7.92
CA VAL A 101 -6.74 8.23 -8.78
C VAL A 101 -7.38 9.57 -9.06
N ARG A 102 -8.67 9.60 -9.44
CA ARG A 102 -9.42 10.85 -9.69
C ARG A 102 -9.48 11.78 -8.48
N ARG A 103 -9.61 11.20 -7.27
CA ARG A 103 -9.74 11.99 -6.02
C ARG A 103 -8.40 12.46 -5.47
N LEU A 104 -7.34 11.64 -5.61
CA LEU A 104 -6.04 11.90 -4.99
C LEU A 104 -5.02 12.58 -5.92
N LEU A 105 -5.31 12.66 -7.23
CA LEU A 105 -4.53 13.41 -8.21
C LEU A 105 -5.38 14.55 -8.84
N PRO A 106 -5.95 15.46 -8.03
CA PRO A 106 -6.81 16.51 -8.56
C PRO A 106 -6.03 17.43 -9.51
N GLY A 107 -6.53 17.58 -10.75
CA GLY A 107 -5.91 18.43 -11.77
C GLY A 107 -4.64 17.85 -12.41
N ILE A 108 -4.22 16.63 -12.07
CA ILE A 108 -3.09 15.96 -12.69
C ILE A 108 -3.63 14.83 -13.58
N PRO A 109 -3.56 14.96 -14.91
CA PRO A 109 -3.89 13.86 -15.82
C PRO A 109 -2.98 12.66 -15.58
N ALA A 110 -3.56 11.46 -15.52
CA ALA A 110 -2.83 10.23 -15.22
C ALA A 110 -3.22 9.10 -16.16
N VAL A 111 -2.30 8.16 -16.34
CA VAL A 111 -2.51 6.91 -17.07
C VAL A 111 -2.44 5.76 -16.08
N VAL A 112 -3.45 4.90 -16.08
CA VAL A 112 -3.53 3.70 -15.26
C VAL A 112 -3.23 2.49 -16.15
N ILE A 113 -2.24 1.69 -15.77
CA ILE A 113 -1.74 0.55 -16.55
C ILE A 113 -1.87 -0.71 -15.71
N HIS A 114 -2.48 -1.75 -16.28
CA HIS A 114 -2.63 -3.02 -15.59
C HIS A 114 -1.29 -3.74 -15.42
N LEU A 115 -0.97 -4.14 -14.21
CA LEU A 115 0.22 -4.92 -13.88
C LEU A 115 -0.12 -6.40 -13.71
N ALA A 116 -1.07 -6.72 -12.80
CA ALA A 116 -1.53 -8.08 -12.55
C ALA A 116 -2.85 -8.09 -11.77
N CYS A 117 -3.58 -9.22 -11.84
CA CYS A 117 -4.55 -9.51 -10.78
C CYS A 117 -3.93 -10.49 -9.77
N ARG A 118 -4.31 -10.36 -8.50
CA ARG A 118 -3.89 -11.21 -7.38
C ARG A 118 -5.11 -11.56 -6.52
N MET A 119 -4.99 -12.59 -5.68
CA MET A 119 -6.01 -12.91 -4.69
C MET A 119 -5.66 -12.27 -3.35
N GLN A 120 -6.62 -11.59 -2.73
CA GLN A 120 -6.61 -11.18 -1.31
C GLN A 120 -7.43 -12.16 -0.49
N GLY A 121 -7.00 -12.48 0.72
CA GLY A 121 -7.69 -13.42 1.57
C GLY A 121 -7.28 -13.32 3.03
N PHE A 122 -7.97 -14.11 3.85
CA PHE A 122 -7.57 -14.30 5.24
C PHE A 122 -6.37 -15.23 5.33
N TYR A 123 -5.46 -14.91 6.22
CA TYR A 123 -4.47 -15.83 6.78
C TYR A 123 -5.00 -16.33 8.11
N VAL A 124 -5.06 -17.63 8.26
CA VAL A 124 -5.47 -18.32 9.49
C VAL A 124 -4.46 -19.40 9.84
N ALA A 125 -4.40 -19.83 11.10
CA ALA A 125 -3.56 -20.96 11.48
C ALA A 125 -3.96 -22.23 10.71
N HIS A 126 -2.99 -23.10 10.46
CA HIS A 126 -3.21 -24.35 9.71
C HIS A 126 -4.38 -25.17 10.29
N GLY A 127 -5.24 -25.66 9.39
CA GLY A 127 -6.49 -26.33 9.72
C GLY A 127 -7.63 -25.39 10.15
N ASN A 128 -7.41 -24.09 10.15
CA ASN A 128 -8.41 -23.07 10.52
C ASN A 128 -9.18 -23.40 11.81
N PRO A 129 -8.52 -23.55 12.96
CA PRO A 129 -9.15 -24.03 14.20
C PRO A 129 -10.25 -23.13 14.75
N LYS A 130 -10.30 -21.87 14.30
CA LYS A 130 -11.32 -20.89 14.66
C LYS A 130 -12.48 -20.81 13.64
N ASN A 131 -12.44 -21.65 12.58
CA ASN A 131 -13.47 -21.73 11.53
C ASN A 131 -13.83 -20.36 10.93
N ILE A 132 -12.82 -19.51 10.68
CA ILE A 132 -12.97 -18.18 10.08
C ILE A 132 -13.11 -18.34 8.57
N LYS A 133 -14.21 -17.84 7.98
CA LYS A 133 -14.52 -17.97 6.54
C LYS A 133 -15.00 -16.66 5.90
N GLN A 134 -15.54 -15.77 6.70
CA GLN A 134 -16.18 -14.53 6.26
C GLN A 134 -15.88 -13.39 7.25
N TRP A 135 -16.19 -12.17 6.87
CA TRP A 135 -15.84 -10.98 7.63
C TRP A 135 -16.53 -10.91 8.99
N GLU A 136 -17.76 -11.40 9.08
CA GLU A 136 -18.57 -11.44 10.31
C GLU A 136 -17.95 -12.34 11.39
N ASP A 137 -17.13 -13.33 10.98
CA ASP A 137 -16.44 -14.22 11.91
C ASP A 137 -15.41 -13.49 12.77
N LEU A 138 -14.94 -12.32 12.32
CA LEU A 138 -14.02 -11.47 13.10
C LEU A 138 -14.66 -10.90 14.36
N LEU A 139 -16.00 -10.91 14.47
CA LEU A 139 -16.75 -10.50 15.65
C LEU A 139 -16.92 -11.59 16.70
N GLN A 140 -16.52 -12.82 16.39
CA GLN A 140 -16.65 -13.96 17.33
C GLN A 140 -15.79 -13.72 18.58
N PRO A 141 -16.29 -14.08 19.79
CA PRO A 141 -15.53 -13.94 21.01
C PRO A 141 -14.19 -14.71 20.95
N GLY A 142 -13.12 -14.03 21.34
CA GLY A 142 -11.79 -14.63 21.41
C GLY A 142 -11.01 -14.64 20.10
N ILE A 143 -11.54 -14.14 18.99
CA ILE A 143 -10.78 -13.89 17.76
C ILE A 143 -9.89 -12.67 17.95
N ARG A 144 -8.60 -12.82 17.63
CA ARG A 144 -7.59 -11.76 17.63
C ARG A 144 -7.20 -11.46 16.19
N PHE A 145 -7.47 -10.26 15.77
CA PHE A 145 -7.17 -9.78 14.42
C PHE A 145 -5.89 -8.93 14.41
N VAL A 146 -5.18 -8.90 13.30
CA VAL A 146 -4.14 -7.92 13.00
C VAL A 146 -4.44 -7.23 11.67
N ASN A 147 -4.29 -5.93 11.67
CA ASN A 147 -4.56 -5.07 10.53
C ASN A 147 -3.27 -4.68 9.80
N ARG A 148 -3.43 -4.02 8.68
CA ARG A 148 -2.36 -3.33 7.97
C ARG A 148 -2.34 -1.84 8.34
N GLU A 149 -1.21 -1.21 8.08
CA GLU A 149 -1.04 0.22 8.23
C GLU A 149 -2.06 1.01 7.39
N ALA A 150 -2.45 2.18 7.91
CA ALA A 150 -3.38 3.06 7.21
C ALA A 150 -2.83 3.48 5.83
N GLY A 151 -3.67 3.39 4.80
CA GLY A 151 -3.31 3.74 3.42
C GLY A 151 -2.69 2.59 2.62
N SER A 152 -2.44 1.40 3.19
CA SER A 152 -2.19 0.22 2.38
C SER A 152 -3.48 -0.21 1.65
N GLY A 153 -3.35 -0.78 0.44
CA GLY A 153 -4.53 -1.23 -0.31
C GLY A 153 -5.33 -2.31 0.42
N THR A 154 -4.64 -3.22 1.14
CA THR A 154 -5.29 -4.22 1.98
C THR A 154 -6.08 -3.58 3.12
N ARG A 155 -5.56 -2.52 3.77
CA ARG A 155 -6.30 -1.79 4.80
C ARG A 155 -7.54 -1.11 4.24
N VAL A 156 -7.44 -0.51 3.06
CA VAL A 156 -8.60 0.08 2.37
C VAL A 156 -9.64 -0.98 2.05
N LEU A 157 -9.23 -2.16 1.57
CA LEU A 157 -10.14 -3.28 1.35
C LEU A 157 -10.88 -3.69 2.64
N ILE A 158 -10.17 -3.80 3.77
CA ILE A 158 -10.76 -4.16 5.07
C ILE A 158 -11.78 -3.10 5.51
N ASP A 159 -11.39 -1.82 5.47
CA ASP A 159 -12.23 -0.71 5.94
C ASP A 159 -13.49 -0.55 5.07
N GLU A 160 -13.35 -0.66 3.74
CA GLU A 160 -14.46 -0.64 2.80
C GLU A 160 -15.38 -1.86 2.98
N GLN A 161 -14.81 -3.03 3.19
CA GLN A 161 -15.60 -4.23 3.43
C GLN A 161 -16.37 -4.16 4.75
N PHE A 162 -15.75 -3.64 5.81
CA PHE A 162 -16.46 -3.42 7.08
C PHE A 162 -17.62 -2.41 6.92
N ARG A 163 -17.39 -1.35 6.13
CA ARG A 163 -18.43 -0.38 5.81
C ARG A 163 -19.64 -1.03 5.11
N VAL A 164 -19.38 -1.84 4.08
CA VAL A 164 -20.44 -2.51 3.30
C VAL A 164 -21.18 -3.56 4.13
N SER A 165 -20.45 -4.34 4.95
CA SER A 165 -21.04 -5.37 5.81
C SER A 165 -21.64 -4.82 7.11
N GLY A 166 -21.57 -3.51 7.35
CA GLY A 166 -22.07 -2.91 8.60
C GLY A 166 -21.28 -3.32 9.84
N ILE A 167 -20.04 -3.78 9.68
CA ILE A 167 -19.19 -4.20 10.79
C ILE A 167 -18.61 -2.96 11.50
N ASN A 168 -18.95 -2.82 12.79
CA ASN A 168 -18.32 -1.80 13.61
C ASN A 168 -16.87 -2.23 13.95
N ARG A 169 -15.88 -1.51 13.41
CA ARG A 169 -14.46 -1.78 13.61
C ARG A 169 -14.03 -1.82 15.09
N GLN A 170 -14.73 -1.09 15.96
CA GLN A 170 -14.45 -1.09 17.40
C GLN A 170 -14.77 -2.43 18.08
N MET A 171 -15.62 -3.25 17.45
CA MET A 171 -15.97 -4.58 17.93
C MET A 171 -14.98 -5.65 17.48
N VAL A 172 -14.09 -5.34 16.53
CA VAL A 172 -13.06 -6.26 16.02
C VAL A 172 -11.83 -6.17 16.92
N LYS A 173 -11.63 -7.17 17.77
CA LYS A 173 -10.49 -7.20 18.71
C LYS A 173 -9.17 -7.27 17.96
N GLY A 174 -8.36 -6.24 18.09
CA GLY A 174 -7.05 -6.15 17.43
C GLY A 174 -7.07 -5.35 16.13
N TYR A 175 -8.19 -4.67 15.80
CA TYR A 175 -8.25 -3.78 14.65
C TYR A 175 -7.15 -2.69 14.67
N GLU A 176 -6.72 -2.24 15.84
CA GLU A 176 -5.65 -1.24 16.01
C GLU A 176 -4.24 -1.87 16.06
N ASN A 177 -4.12 -3.20 16.08
CA ASN A 177 -2.83 -3.87 15.96
C ASN A 177 -2.39 -3.85 14.50
N LEU A 178 -1.19 -3.37 14.23
CA LEU A 178 -0.73 -3.11 12.88
C LEU A 178 0.51 -3.91 12.52
N GLU A 179 0.53 -4.39 11.28
CA GLU A 179 1.71 -4.92 10.60
C GLU A 179 1.92 -4.18 9.27
N PHE A 180 3.18 -4.01 8.87
CA PHE A 180 3.57 -3.14 7.76
C PHE A 180 3.81 -3.89 6.44
N SER A 181 3.52 -5.19 6.39
CA SER A 181 3.55 -5.98 5.15
C SER A 181 2.63 -7.20 5.27
N SER A 182 2.17 -7.72 4.13
CA SER A 182 1.40 -8.99 4.10
C SER A 182 2.20 -10.15 4.70
N LEU A 183 3.51 -10.16 4.49
CA LEU A 183 4.39 -11.19 5.06
C LEU A 183 4.46 -11.11 6.59
N ALA A 184 4.51 -9.90 7.16
CA ALA A 184 4.49 -9.70 8.61
C ALA A 184 3.15 -10.13 9.22
N VAL A 185 2.02 -9.83 8.56
CA VAL A 185 0.69 -10.34 8.94
C VAL A 185 0.67 -11.86 8.96
N ALA A 186 1.12 -12.51 7.87
CA ALA A 186 1.19 -13.97 7.76
C ALA A 186 2.06 -14.57 8.87
N SER A 187 3.21 -13.98 9.15
CA SER A 187 4.12 -14.39 10.23
C SER A 187 3.49 -14.25 11.63
N ALA A 188 2.71 -13.20 11.88
CA ALA A 188 2.02 -12.99 13.16
C ALA A 188 0.97 -14.10 13.41
N VAL A 189 0.25 -14.51 12.35
CA VAL A 189 -0.69 -15.63 12.39
C VAL A 189 0.03 -16.96 12.64
N SER A 190 1.08 -17.24 11.87
CA SER A 190 1.88 -18.48 12.01
C SER A 190 2.43 -18.66 13.43
N ARG A 191 2.88 -17.59 14.06
CA ARG A 191 3.40 -17.61 15.44
C ARG A 191 2.30 -17.66 16.52
N GLY A 192 1.03 -17.67 16.14
CA GLY A 192 -0.10 -17.69 17.08
C GLY A 192 -0.26 -16.40 17.91
N ILE A 193 0.37 -15.28 17.48
CA ILE A 193 0.21 -13.98 18.14
C ILE A 193 -1.21 -13.47 17.93
N VAL A 194 -1.74 -13.70 16.73
CA VAL A 194 -3.11 -13.40 16.32
C VAL A 194 -3.74 -14.63 15.67
N ASP A 195 -5.04 -14.63 15.52
CA ASP A 195 -5.79 -15.74 14.93
C ASP A 195 -6.06 -15.54 13.44
N VAL A 196 -6.10 -14.27 13.00
CA VAL A 196 -6.41 -13.92 11.61
C VAL A 196 -5.83 -12.57 11.23
N GLY A 197 -5.48 -12.44 9.94
CA GLY A 197 -5.16 -11.19 9.27
C GLY A 197 -5.49 -11.29 7.80
N VAL A 198 -5.32 -10.19 7.05
CA VAL A 198 -5.62 -10.13 5.61
C VAL A 198 -4.37 -9.77 4.82
N GLY A 199 -4.21 -10.42 3.67
CA GLY A 199 -3.15 -10.08 2.73
C GLY A 199 -3.27 -10.86 1.42
N ASN A 200 -2.27 -10.71 0.55
CA ASN A 200 -2.25 -11.40 -0.74
C ASN A 200 -1.79 -12.86 -0.59
N GLU A 201 -2.29 -13.72 -1.49
CA GLU A 201 -1.98 -15.15 -1.52
C GLU A 201 -0.48 -15.42 -1.58
N LYS A 202 0.27 -14.62 -2.33
CA LYS A 202 1.72 -14.75 -2.49
C LYS A 202 2.50 -14.74 -1.17
N ALA A 203 2.09 -13.90 -0.22
CA ALA A 203 2.74 -13.83 1.08
C ALA A 203 2.44 -15.08 1.93
N SER A 204 1.25 -15.68 1.81
CA SER A 204 0.91 -16.90 2.55
C SER A 204 1.77 -18.08 2.15
N MET A 205 2.16 -18.19 0.89
CA MET A 205 3.01 -19.28 0.39
C MET A 205 4.45 -19.25 0.94
N GLN A 206 4.88 -18.11 1.48
CA GLN A 206 6.21 -17.94 2.04
C GLN A 206 6.28 -18.26 3.54
N VAL A 207 5.15 -18.51 4.17
CA VAL A 207 5.04 -18.73 5.62
C VAL A 207 4.41 -20.10 5.88
N ARG A 208 5.03 -20.87 6.78
CA ARG A 208 4.52 -22.20 7.15
C ARG A 208 3.40 -22.10 8.17
N ASP A 209 2.64 -23.18 8.30
CA ASP A 209 1.64 -23.38 9.35
C ASP A 209 0.49 -22.36 9.32
N ILE A 210 0.17 -21.87 8.13
CA ILE A 210 -1.03 -21.06 7.86
C ILE A 210 -1.79 -21.58 6.65
N ASP A 211 -3.10 -21.36 6.66
CA ASP A 211 -3.98 -21.57 5.51
C ASP A 211 -4.42 -20.22 4.96
N PHE A 212 -4.63 -20.18 3.66
CA PHE A 212 -5.16 -19.02 2.94
C PHE A 212 -6.62 -19.24 2.57
N ILE A 213 -7.49 -18.30 2.94
CA ILE A 213 -8.91 -18.33 2.61
C ILE A 213 -9.19 -17.18 1.66
N PRO A 214 -9.45 -17.45 0.37
CA PRO A 214 -9.61 -16.41 -0.64
C PRO A 214 -10.88 -15.58 -0.38
N LEU A 215 -10.76 -14.27 -0.53
CA LEU A 215 -11.86 -13.31 -0.34
C LEU A 215 -12.21 -12.55 -1.62
N ARG A 216 -11.20 -11.95 -2.28
CA ARG A 216 -11.42 -11.07 -3.42
C ARG A 216 -10.22 -11.05 -4.35
N LYS A 217 -10.50 -11.16 -5.66
CA LYS A 217 -9.51 -10.88 -6.71
C LYS A 217 -9.31 -9.36 -6.81
N GLU A 218 -8.08 -8.90 -6.64
CA GLU A 218 -7.72 -7.47 -6.75
C GLU A 218 -7.03 -7.16 -8.07
N ARG A 219 -7.15 -5.92 -8.50
CA ARG A 219 -6.40 -5.36 -9.63
C ARG A 219 -5.22 -4.56 -9.09
N TYR A 220 -4.02 -4.98 -9.42
CA TYR A 220 -2.78 -4.29 -9.12
C TYR A 220 -2.34 -3.52 -10.35
N GLU A 221 -2.27 -2.20 -10.26
CA GLU A 221 -2.08 -1.31 -11.39
C GLU A 221 -1.02 -0.25 -11.11
N LEU A 222 -0.31 0.17 -12.15
CA LEU A 222 0.64 1.27 -12.12
C LEU A 222 -0.06 2.56 -12.54
N VAL A 223 0.21 3.65 -11.81
CA VAL A 223 -0.25 5.00 -12.15
C VAL A 223 0.96 5.84 -12.49
N ILE A 224 0.89 6.53 -13.64
CA ILE A 224 1.91 7.42 -14.19
C ILE A 224 1.23 8.75 -14.55
N LYS A 225 1.90 9.87 -14.37
CA LYS A 225 1.40 11.16 -14.90
C LYS A 225 1.38 11.14 -16.42
N LYS A 226 0.31 11.62 -17.02
CA LYS A 226 0.14 11.59 -18.49
C LYS A 226 1.23 12.36 -19.23
N GLU A 227 1.72 13.43 -18.66
CA GLU A 227 2.81 14.24 -19.23
C GLU A 227 4.13 13.46 -19.37
N ASP A 228 4.36 12.45 -18.52
CA ASP A 228 5.59 11.66 -18.50
C ASP A 228 5.55 10.45 -19.41
N ILE A 229 4.37 9.97 -19.83
CA ILE A 229 4.20 8.69 -20.50
C ILE A 229 5.05 8.52 -21.76
N ASN A 230 5.30 9.61 -22.51
CA ASN A 230 6.08 9.60 -23.74
C ASN A 230 7.60 9.74 -23.52
N ARG A 231 8.06 9.90 -22.29
CA ARG A 231 9.49 9.95 -21.98
C ARG A 231 10.09 8.55 -22.04
N ALA A 232 11.32 8.43 -22.53
CA ALA A 232 11.99 7.14 -22.74
C ALA A 232 11.96 6.19 -21.53
N PRO A 233 12.18 6.63 -20.27
CA PRO A 233 12.08 5.72 -19.12
C PRO A 233 10.70 5.09 -18.93
N PHE A 234 9.63 5.82 -19.21
CA PHE A 234 8.26 5.32 -19.06
C PHE A 234 7.85 4.43 -20.25
N GLN A 235 8.34 4.74 -21.45
CA GLN A 235 8.18 3.84 -22.60
C GLN A 235 8.86 2.49 -22.34
N ALA A 236 10.06 2.49 -21.73
CA ALA A 236 10.71 1.24 -21.31
C ALA A 236 9.85 0.44 -20.32
N VAL A 237 9.16 1.09 -19.36
CA VAL A 237 8.19 0.40 -18.49
C VAL A 237 7.11 -0.28 -19.33
N LEU A 238 6.49 0.43 -20.27
CA LEU A 238 5.41 -0.13 -21.12
C LEU A 238 5.88 -1.30 -21.98
N GLU A 239 7.08 -1.21 -22.54
CA GLU A 239 7.69 -2.27 -23.34
C GLU A 239 7.96 -3.51 -22.49
N ILE A 240 8.54 -3.34 -21.29
CA ILE A 240 8.82 -4.43 -20.36
C ILE A 240 7.52 -5.11 -19.93
N LEU A 241 6.49 -4.38 -19.54
CA LEU A 241 5.20 -4.97 -19.12
C LEU A 241 4.57 -5.84 -20.23
N LYS A 242 4.78 -5.48 -21.49
CA LYS A 242 4.28 -6.25 -22.66
C LYS A 242 5.19 -7.40 -23.04
N SER A 243 6.45 -7.41 -22.58
CA SER A 243 7.45 -8.40 -22.98
C SER A 243 7.12 -9.81 -22.47
N LEU A 244 7.41 -10.82 -23.29
CA LEU A 244 7.28 -12.22 -22.89
C LEU A 244 8.21 -12.56 -21.72
N ALA A 245 9.43 -12.02 -21.70
CA ALA A 245 10.41 -12.27 -20.65
C ALA A 245 9.89 -11.87 -19.27
N PHE A 246 9.34 -10.66 -19.13
CA PHE A 246 8.77 -10.19 -17.87
C PHE A 246 7.56 -11.04 -17.44
N LYS A 247 6.64 -11.33 -18.37
CA LYS A 247 5.45 -12.16 -18.08
C LYS A 247 5.83 -13.57 -17.67
N THR A 248 6.77 -14.21 -18.36
CA THR A 248 7.25 -15.56 -18.02
C THR A 248 7.90 -15.59 -16.63
N GLU A 249 8.68 -14.58 -16.29
CA GLU A 249 9.31 -14.50 -14.96
C GLU A 249 8.25 -14.34 -13.86
N LEU A 250 7.23 -13.49 -14.05
CA LEU A 250 6.14 -13.37 -13.08
C LEU A 250 5.31 -14.64 -12.96
N GLN A 251 5.06 -15.35 -14.09
CA GLN A 251 4.38 -16.65 -14.06
C GLN A 251 5.12 -17.69 -13.22
N GLY A 252 6.45 -17.68 -13.27
CA GLY A 252 7.29 -18.54 -12.44
C GLY A 252 7.17 -18.31 -10.94
N LEU A 253 6.69 -17.14 -10.52
CA LEU A 253 6.40 -16.85 -9.11
C LEU A 253 5.05 -17.41 -8.65
N GLY A 254 4.14 -17.76 -9.56
CA GLY A 254 2.76 -18.19 -9.27
C GLY A 254 1.82 -17.05 -8.86
N ASP A 255 0.52 -17.33 -8.86
CA ASP A 255 -0.58 -16.51 -8.31
C ASP A 255 -0.82 -15.14 -8.93
N TYR A 256 -0.18 -14.81 -10.04
CA TYR A 256 -0.49 -13.63 -10.84
C TYR A 256 -1.33 -14.02 -12.05
N ASP A 257 -2.49 -13.39 -12.24
CA ASP A 257 -3.17 -13.37 -13.53
C ASP A 257 -2.60 -12.21 -14.35
N LEU A 258 -1.88 -12.56 -15.41
CA LEU A 258 -1.13 -11.64 -16.27
C LEU A 258 -1.82 -11.40 -17.63
N SER A 259 -3.06 -11.84 -17.78
CA SER A 259 -3.78 -11.80 -19.06
C SER A 259 -3.90 -10.38 -19.65
N GLU A 260 -4.04 -9.37 -18.77
CA GLU A 260 -4.17 -7.96 -19.15
C GLU A 260 -2.88 -7.13 -18.92
N THR A 261 -1.76 -7.76 -18.51
CA THR A 261 -0.52 -7.04 -18.17
C THR A 261 -0.02 -6.17 -19.32
N GLY A 262 0.21 -4.88 -19.01
CA GLY A 262 0.68 -3.86 -19.96
C GLY A 262 -0.44 -3.19 -20.76
N THR A 263 -1.73 -3.46 -20.44
CA THR A 263 -2.86 -2.73 -21.03
C THR A 263 -3.10 -1.41 -20.31
N ILE A 264 -3.45 -0.36 -21.04
CA ILE A 264 -3.93 0.90 -20.46
C ILE A 264 -5.38 0.68 -20.05
N VAL A 265 -5.64 0.82 -18.75
CA VAL A 265 -6.98 0.64 -18.17
C VAL A 265 -7.80 1.91 -18.27
N ALA A 266 -7.16 3.05 -18.04
CA ALA A 266 -7.79 4.36 -18.10
C ALA A 266 -6.77 5.48 -18.34
N GLU A 267 -7.25 6.54 -18.98
CA GLU A 267 -6.64 7.86 -19.00
C GLU A 267 -7.60 8.80 -18.25
N ILE A 268 -7.09 9.48 -17.26
CA ILE A 268 -7.88 10.30 -16.31
C ILE A 268 -7.45 11.75 -16.42
#